data_0cf75e8e9ee0dc13940ef4a46158d039
#
_entry.id   0cf75e8e9ee0dc13940ef4a46158d039
#
_cell.length_a   1.000
_cell.length_b   1.000
_cell.length_c   1.000
_cell.angle_alpha   90.00
_cell.angle_beta   90.00
_cell.angle_gamma   90.00
#
_symmetry.space_group_name_H-M   'P 1'
#
loop_
_entity.id
_entity.type
_entity.pdbx_description
1 polymer ?
#
loop_
_entity_poly.entity_id
_entity_poly.type
_entity_poly.pdbx_seq_one_letter_code
_entity_poly.pdbx_strand_id
1 'polypeptide(L)'
;MNSLPANNPDWLVKKIIKMGGTISFYDFMNFVLNDPIDGYYGSGKAELGVRGDFVTSPSLSDDFAFLAGKQIEGWLIQSKNSFLSNQKLSVIEFGAGDGSFMSGLIKYFLENNKNFLEGVSFVIIEPNEGMVEKQKNKLEEFLNLGIDILWKGLEEVEENNINGIVLANEVLDALPVERITFSKGKLLRQAVSIDKKSHKLFFDEMPITSELEKSIELAKSELGITIPPEDALEGWTTEWHIDNSKWLKAIYGKINNGILLIIDYAKEAKKYYTSKNSDGTIVSYENQKMTNNVLDSPGNCDLTSHVCIETLINDAETLGFDTVGITKQGEALLALGLAERLYGIQKEFKEDLSNALLRREALLRLVDPVCLGDFKWFVLKKFNEKKMNINSTCLR
;
A
#
# COMPACT_ATOMS: atom_id res chain seq x y z
N MET A 1 -4.46 -16.53 31.66
CA MET A 1 -3.00 -16.78 31.77
C MET A 1 -2.36 -15.46 31.42
N ASN A 2 -1.72 -14.80 32.42
CA ASN A 2 -0.98 -13.55 32.14
C ASN A 2 0.25 -13.94 31.34
N SER A 3 0.27 -13.64 30.05
CA SER A 3 1.48 -13.68 29.25
C SER A 3 2.49 -12.71 29.89
N LEU A 4 3.67 -13.19 30.18
CA LEU A 4 4.80 -12.31 30.54
C LEU A 4 4.95 -11.29 29.42
N PRO A 5 5.15 -10.00 29.73
CA PRO A 5 5.36 -8.99 28.69
C PRO A 5 6.59 -9.41 27.89
N ALA A 6 6.44 -9.48 26.56
CA ALA A 6 7.53 -9.78 25.67
C ALA A 6 8.67 -8.79 25.93
N ASN A 7 9.88 -9.27 26.13
CA ASN A 7 11.06 -8.41 26.21
C ASN A 7 11.22 -7.76 24.82
N ASN A 8 11.28 -6.44 24.77
CA ASN A 8 11.56 -5.72 23.54
C ASN A 8 12.92 -6.20 22.97
N PRO A 9 13.03 -6.33 21.63
CA PRO A 9 14.23 -6.86 21.03
C PRO A 9 15.44 -5.94 21.31
N ASP A 10 16.54 -6.55 21.68
CA ASP A 10 17.79 -5.84 22.04
C ASP A 10 18.28 -4.87 20.97
N TRP A 11 18.08 -5.20 19.69
CA TRP A 11 18.51 -4.36 18.58
C TRP A 11 17.78 -3.01 18.60
N LEU A 12 16.46 -3.02 18.82
CA LEU A 12 15.65 -1.82 18.85
C LEU A 12 15.95 -0.98 20.09
N VAL A 13 16.08 -1.64 21.25
CA VAL A 13 16.47 -1.00 22.51
C VAL A 13 17.79 -0.24 22.35
N LYS A 14 18.82 -0.90 21.79
CA LYS A 14 20.14 -0.29 21.53
C LYS A 14 20.02 0.90 20.55
N LYS A 15 19.20 0.76 19.50
CA LYS A 15 19.00 1.81 18.50
C LYS A 15 18.33 3.06 19.11
N ILE A 16 17.27 2.89 19.89
CA ILE A 16 16.60 3.99 20.56
C ILE A 16 17.50 4.64 21.62
N ILE A 17 18.23 3.87 22.41
CA ILE A 17 19.21 4.41 23.39
C ILE A 17 20.27 5.26 22.70
N LYS A 18 20.81 4.80 21.55
CA LYS A 18 21.78 5.55 20.75
C LYS A 18 21.24 6.89 20.25
N MET A 19 19.92 6.99 20.04
CA MET A 19 19.23 8.21 19.63
C MET A 19 18.78 9.08 20.82
N GLY A 20 19.21 8.79 22.04
CA GLY A 20 18.91 9.59 23.23
C GLY A 20 17.81 9.01 24.14
N GLY A 21 17.25 7.86 23.79
CA GLY A 21 16.25 7.14 24.60
C GLY A 21 14.80 7.43 24.24
N THR A 22 14.56 8.38 23.32
CA THR A 22 13.24 8.76 22.78
C THR A 22 13.38 9.03 21.30
N ILE A 23 12.45 8.48 20.50
CA ILE A 23 12.35 8.69 19.05
C ILE A 23 10.92 9.04 18.66
N SER A 24 10.71 9.63 17.48
CA SER A 24 9.36 9.83 16.95
C SER A 24 8.67 8.50 16.67
N PHE A 25 7.34 8.49 16.65
CA PHE A 25 6.60 7.30 16.18
C PHE A 25 6.93 6.97 14.73
N TYR A 26 7.17 7.97 13.90
CA TYR A 26 7.66 7.80 12.53
C TYR A 26 8.97 6.99 12.47
N ASP A 27 9.97 7.39 13.24
CA ASP A 27 11.25 6.66 13.30
C ASP A 27 11.07 5.24 13.83
N PHE A 28 10.21 5.07 14.85
CA PHE A 28 9.88 3.76 15.40
C PHE A 28 9.27 2.85 14.32
N MET A 29 8.23 3.32 13.63
CA MET A 29 7.55 2.56 12.56
C MET A 29 8.53 2.22 11.44
N ASN A 30 9.36 3.19 11.02
CA ASN A 30 10.39 2.95 10.01
C ASN A 30 11.40 1.88 10.43
N PHE A 31 11.84 1.88 11.68
CA PHE A 31 12.78 0.87 12.16
C PHE A 31 12.14 -0.52 12.21
N VAL A 32 10.96 -0.65 12.80
CA VAL A 32 10.33 -1.97 12.97
C VAL A 32 9.85 -2.58 11.67
N LEU A 33 9.57 -1.77 10.64
CA LEU A 33 9.20 -2.26 9.33
C LEU A 33 10.39 -2.45 8.38
N ASN A 34 11.29 -1.47 8.30
CA ASN A 34 12.26 -1.35 7.20
C ASN A 34 13.72 -1.56 7.60
N ASP A 35 14.03 -1.85 8.88
CA ASP A 35 15.43 -2.19 9.22
C ASP A 35 15.89 -3.41 8.40
N PRO A 36 17.04 -3.35 7.67
CA PRO A 36 17.43 -4.39 6.72
C PRO A 36 17.78 -5.73 7.38
N ILE A 37 18.03 -5.75 8.69
CA ILE A 37 18.41 -6.98 9.42
C ILE A 37 17.26 -7.48 10.29
N ASP A 38 16.57 -6.57 10.96
CA ASP A 38 15.63 -6.90 12.02
C ASP A 38 14.20 -6.43 11.76
N GLY A 39 13.97 -5.53 10.76
CA GLY A 39 12.66 -5.04 10.39
C GLY A 39 11.79 -6.09 9.73
N TYR A 40 10.49 -5.94 9.85
CA TYR A 40 9.50 -6.89 9.34
C TYR A 40 9.62 -7.13 7.83
N TYR A 41 9.60 -6.07 7.03
CA TYR A 41 9.82 -6.14 5.57
C TYR A 41 11.30 -6.15 5.22
N GLY A 42 12.11 -5.30 5.88
CA GLY A 42 13.53 -5.14 5.56
C GLY A 42 14.32 -6.44 5.62
N SER A 43 14.07 -7.27 6.61
CA SER A 43 14.73 -8.59 6.78
C SER A 43 14.07 -9.72 6.00
N GLY A 44 12.93 -9.47 5.32
CA GLY A 44 12.18 -10.51 4.63
C GLY A 44 11.37 -11.44 5.53
N LYS A 45 11.12 -11.09 6.78
CA LYS A 45 10.28 -11.90 7.69
C LYS A 45 8.81 -11.93 7.29
N ALA A 46 8.32 -10.86 6.65
CA ALA A 46 6.92 -10.71 6.29
C ALA A 46 6.37 -11.94 5.57
N GLU A 47 5.33 -12.55 6.13
CA GLU A 47 4.64 -13.69 5.53
C GLU A 47 3.22 -13.29 5.12
N LEU A 48 2.99 -13.24 3.82
CA LEU A 48 1.73 -12.83 3.21
C LEU A 48 0.88 -14.05 2.84
N GLY A 49 -0.44 -13.89 2.89
CA GLY A 49 -1.39 -14.89 2.45
C GLY A 49 -2.13 -15.62 3.57
N VAL A 50 -2.94 -16.59 3.20
CA VAL A 50 -3.87 -17.30 4.11
C VAL A 50 -3.18 -18.00 5.28
N ARG A 51 -1.90 -18.32 5.15
CA ARG A 51 -1.08 -18.96 6.20
C ARG A 51 -0.08 -18.01 6.84
N GLY A 52 -0.01 -16.77 6.36
CA GLY A 52 0.89 -15.73 6.85
C GLY A 52 0.25 -14.84 7.91
N ASP A 53 0.84 -13.69 8.14
CA ASP A 53 0.43 -12.74 9.18
C ASP A 53 -0.86 -12.01 8.79
N PHE A 54 -1.04 -11.71 7.52
CA PHE A 54 -2.23 -11.09 6.96
C PHE A 54 -2.43 -11.49 5.48
N VAL A 55 -3.62 -11.18 4.97
CA VAL A 55 -4.02 -11.53 3.61
C VAL A 55 -4.23 -10.25 2.82
N THR A 56 -3.51 -10.14 1.69
CA THR A 56 -3.73 -9.09 0.68
C THR A 56 -4.65 -9.60 -0.42
N SER A 57 -5.26 -8.68 -1.18
CA SER A 57 -6.12 -9.05 -2.31
C SER A 57 -5.42 -9.99 -3.32
N PRO A 58 -4.17 -9.74 -3.74
CA PRO A 58 -3.45 -10.63 -4.65
C PRO A 58 -3.06 -11.98 -4.05
N SER A 59 -2.76 -12.02 -2.74
CA SER A 59 -2.35 -13.26 -2.07
C SER A 59 -3.53 -14.19 -1.77
N LEU A 60 -4.76 -13.67 -1.83
CA LEU A 60 -5.96 -14.42 -1.57
C LEU A 60 -6.37 -15.31 -2.76
N SER A 61 -6.25 -14.80 -3.98
CA SER A 61 -6.61 -15.53 -5.21
C SER A 61 -6.02 -14.86 -6.45
N ASP A 62 -5.53 -15.70 -7.39
CA ASP A 62 -5.13 -15.27 -8.74
C ASP A 62 -6.29 -14.56 -9.49
N ASP A 63 -7.55 -14.79 -9.08
CA ASP A 63 -8.73 -14.16 -9.67
C ASP A 63 -8.74 -12.63 -9.50
N PHE A 64 -8.13 -12.10 -8.42
CA PHE A 64 -7.94 -10.67 -8.25
C PHE A 64 -7.08 -10.09 -9.38
N ALA A 65 -5.89 -10.66 -9.57
CA ALA A 65 -4.97 -10.23 -10.61
C ALA A 65 -5.55 -10.44 -12.02
N PHE A 66 -6.36 -11.49 -12.23
CA PHE A 66 -7.09 -11.72 -13.48
C PHE A 66 -8.07 -10.58 -13.78
N LEU A 67 -8.86 -10.15 -12.81
CA LEU A 67 -9.82 -9.07 -12.99
C LEU A 67 -9.12 -7.72 -13.19
N ALA A 68 -8.11 -7.40 -12.36
CA ALA A 68 -7.30 -6.21 -12.52
C ALA A 68 -6.55 -6.22 -13.87
N GLY A 69 -6.06 -7.38 -14.31
CA GLY A 69 -5.38 -7.59 -15.57
C GLY A 69 -6.19 -7.13 -16.78
N LYS A 70 -7.51 -7.37 -16.79
CA LYS A 70 -8.40 -6.87 -17.85
C LYS A 70 -8.36 -5.34 -17.96
N GLN A 71 -8.35 -4.64 -16.83
CA GLN A 71 -8.29 -3.18 -16.85
C GLN A 71 -6.91 -2.69 -17.27
N ILE A 72 -5.86 -3.31 -16.74
CA ILE A 72 -4.46 -2.98 -17.05
C ILE A 72 -4.19 -3.20 -18.55
N GLU A 73 -4.62 -4.32 -19.10
CA GLU A 73 -4.53 -4.59 -20.55
C GLU A 73 -5.24 -3.51 -21.37
N GLY A 74 -6.47 -3.15 -20.98
CA GLY A 74 -7.23 -2.09 -21.63
C GLY A 74 -6.49 -0.74 -21.63
N TRP A 75 -5.87 -0.37 -20.52
CA TRP A 75 -5.06 0.85 -20.43
C TRP A 75 -3.79 0.78 -21.27
N LEU A 76 -3.11 -0.35 -21.27
CA LEU A 76 -1.90 -0.55 -22.08
C LEU A 76 -2.20 -0.50 -23.59
N ILE A 77 -3.32 -1.06 -24.04
CA ILE A 77 -3.78 -0.97 -25.43
C ILE A 77 -4.08 0.49 -25.80
N GLN A 78 -4.78 1.22 -24.94
CA GLN A 78 -5.07 2.64 -25.16
C GLN A 78 -3.78 3.46 -25.22
N SER A 79 -2.84 3.20 -24.31
CA SER A 79 -1.53 3.85 -24.27
C SER A 79 -0.74 3.56 -25.55
N LYS A 80 -0.68 2.30 -25.98
CA LYS A 80 0.01 1.91 -27.22
C LYS A 80 -0.51 2.63 -28.47
N ASN A 81 -1.82 2.84 -28.54
CA ASN A 81 -2.45 3.53 -29.66
C ASN A 81 -2.21 5.06 -29.65
N SER A 82 -1.80 5.61 -28.51
CA SER A 82 -1.61 7.05 -28.31
C SER A 82 -0.15 7.48 -28.33
N PHE A 83 0.79 6.55 -28.13
CA PHE A 83 2.24 6.84 -28.13
C PHE A 83 2.81 6.70 -29.53
N LEU A 84 3.77 7.56 -29.87
CA LEU A 84 4.59 7.44 -31.06
C LEU A 84 5.32 6.09 -31.04
N SER A 85 5.07 5.27 -31.97
CA SER A 85 5.14 3.84 -32.24
C SER A 85 6.35 3.00 -31.77
N ASN A 86 7.31 3.47 -31.01
CA ASN A 86 8.54 2.72 -30.69
C ASN A 86 8.94 2.65 -29.20
N GLN A 87 8.10 3.13 -28.28
CA GLN A 87 8.43 3.04 -26.86
C GLN A 87 7.90 1.72 -26.25
N LYS A 88 8.79 1.00 -25.58
CA LYS A 88 8.40 -0.20 -24.82
C LYS A 88 7.51 0.21 -23.66
N LEU A 89 6.37 -0.45 -23.50
CA LEU A 89 5.49 -0.24 -22.38
C LEU A 89 5.99 -1.00 -21.15
N SER A 90 5.66 -0.48 -19.97
CA SER A 90 6.02 -1.12 -18.72
C SER A 90 4.81 -1.30 -17.81
N VAL A 91 4.77 -2.43 -17.11
CA VAL A 91 3.95 -2.63 -15.92
C VAL A 91 4.91 -2.65 -14.73
N ILE A 92 4.76 -1.66 -13.85
CA ILE A 92 5.65 -1.46 -12.71
C ILE A 92 4.86 -1.65 -11.45
N GLU A 93 5.32 -2.49 -10.55
CA GLU A 93 4.71 -2.70 -9.24
C GLU A 93 5.66 -2.20 -8.14
N PHE A 94 5.15 -1.32 -7.28
CA PHE A 94 5.83 -0.86 -6.07
C PHE A 94 5.44 -1.76 -4.91
N GLY A 95 6.43 -2.19 -4.10
CA GLY A 95 6.18 -2.97 -2.90
C GLY A 95 5.38 -4.24 -3.20
N ALA A 96 5.90 -5.10 -4.08
CA ALA A 96 5.17 -6.27 -4.62
C ALA A 96 4.88 -7.37 -3.58
N GLY A 97 5.20 -7.14 -2.30
CA GLY A 97 5.01 -8.13 -1.24
C GLY A 97 5.73 -9.44 -1.58
N ASP A 98 5.01 -10.55 -1.66
CA ASP A 98 5.57 -11.84 -2.07
C ASP A 98 5.63 -12.04 -3.60
N GLY A 99 5.20 -11.06 -4.40
CA GLY A 99 5.13 -11.12 -5.85
C GLY A 99 3.83 -11.72 -6.41
N SER A 100 2.83 -11.96 -5.59
CA SER A 100 1.56 -12.59 -6.01
C SER A 100 0.81 -11.79 -7.08
N PHE A 101 0.76 -10.46 -6.97
CA PHE A 101 0.06 -9.64 -7.96
C PHE A 101 0.76 -9.68 -9.32
N MET A 102 2.06 -9.46 -9.35
CA MET A 102 2.86 -9.56 -10.58
C MET A 102 2.75 -10.95 -11.20
N SER A 103 2.85 -12.00 -10.39
CA SER A 103 2.66 -13.40 -10.85
C SER A 103 1.30 -13.60 -11.52
N GLY A 104 0.24 -13.16 -10.86
CA GLY A 104 -1.12 -13.29 -11.40
C GLY A 104 -1.35 -12.47 -12.66
N LEU A 105 -0.75 -11.27 -12.78
CA LEU A 105 -0.81 -10.46 -14.00
C LEU A 105 -0.08 -11.12 -15.17
N ILE A 106 1.10 -11.68 -14.94
CA ILE A 106 1.84 -12.40 -16.00
C ILE A 106 1.04 -13.62 -16.46
N LYS A 107 0.45 -14.39 -15.53
CA LYS A 107 -0.46 -15.51 -15.87
C LYS A 107 -1.64 -15.04 -16.73
N TYR A 108 -2.27 -13.93 -16.34
CA TYR A 108 -3.36 -13.34 -17.10
C TYR A 108 -2.96 -13.08 -18.57
N PHE A 109 -1.81 -12.45 -18.80
CA PHE A 109 -1.33 -12.16 -20.16
C PHE A 109 -0.95 -13.43 -20.93
N LEU A 110 -0.33 -14.40 -20.27
CA LEU A 110 0.00 -15.70 -20.90
C LEU A 110 -1.25 -16.43 -21.41
N GLU A 111 -2.34 -16.37 -20.64
CA GLU A 111 -3.59 -17.05 -20.98
C GLU A 111 -4.44 -16.29 -22.00
N ASN A 112 -4.46 -14.95 -21.94
CA ASN A 112 -5.42 -14.15 -22.70
C ASN A 112 -4.80 -13.38 -23.87
N ASN A 113 -3.52 -12.98 -23.77
CA ASN A 113 -2.85 -12.18 -24.80
C ASN A 113 -1.33 -12.36 -24.80
N LYS A 114 -0.87 -13.57 -25.09
CA LYS A 114 0.56 -13.92 -25.05
C LYS A 114 1.43 -13.01 -25.92
N ASN A 115 0.95 -12.59 -27.08
CA ASN A 115 1.70 -11.71 -27.99
C ASN A 115 1.97 -10.33 -27.40
N PHE A 116 1.21 -9.93 -26.39
CA PHE A 116 1.39 -8.64 -25.73
C PHE A 116 2.66 -8.61 -24.86
N LEU A 117 3.07 -9.76 -24.34
CA LEU A 117 4.27 -9.90 -23.50
C LEU A 117 5.57 -9.49 -24.19
N GLU A 118 5.65 -9.68 -25.53
CA GLU A 118 6.83 -9.28 -26.30
C GLU A 118 7.08 -7.75 -26.31
N GLY A 119 6.03 -6.96 -26.09
CA GLY A 119 6.07 -5.49 -26.12
C GLY A 119 6.04 -4.82 -24.74
N VAL A 120 5.97 -5.59 -23.65
CA VAL A 120 5.84 -5.09 -22.29
C VAL A 120 6.99 -5.60 -21.41
N SER A 121 7.56 -4.74 -20.58
CA SER A 121 8.46 -5.14 -19.51
C SER A 121 7.75 -5.07 -18.16
N PHE A 122 8.03 -6.03 -17.29
CA PHE A 122 7.57 -6.05 -15.92
C PHE A 122 8.69 -5.59 -15.01
N VAL A 123 8.41 -4.63 -14.14
CA VAL A 123 9.42 -4.09 -13.23
C VAL A 123 8.85 -4.10 -11.82
N ILE A 124 9.62 -4.57 -10.88
CA ILE A 124 9.30 -4.49 -9.45
C ILE A 124 10.24 -3.48 -8.80
N ILE A 125 9.66 -2.49 -8.15
CA ILE A 125 10.38 -1.52 -7.33
C ILE A 125 10.24 -1.97 -5.88
N GLU A 126 11.32 -2.51 -5.33
CA GLU A 126 11.35 -3.06 -3.97
C GLU A 126 12.57 -2.53 -3.21
N PRO A 127 12.37 -1.72 -2.16
CA PRO A 127 13.49 -1.20 -1.37
C PRO A 127 14.09 -2.23 -0.40
N ASN A 128 13.36 -3.31 -0.12
CA ASN A 128 13.73 -4.30 0.88
C ASN A 128 14.31 -5.56 0.24
N GLU A 129 15.63 -5.75 0.34
CA GLU A 129 16.34 -6.90 -0.25
C GLU A 129 15.77 -8.25 0.22
N GLY A 130 15.32 -8.34 1.49
CA GLY A 130 14.69 -9.55 2.01
C GLY A 130 13.40 -9.95 1.28
N MET A 131 12.65 -8.99 0.76
CA MET A 131 11.45 -9.26 -0.05
C MET A 131 11.80 -9.62 -1.50
N VAL A 132 12.86 -9.06 -2.06
CA VAL A 132 13.32 -9.36 -3.44
C VAL A 132 13.55 -10.85 -3.64
N GLU A 133 14.15 -11.54 -2.68
CA GLU A 133 14.39 -12.98 -2.77
C GLU A 133 13.08 -13.78 -2.85
N LYS A 134 12.10 -13.43 -2.01
CA LYS A 134 10.75 -14.06 -2.04
C LYS A 134 10.06 -13.86 -3.40
N GLN A 135 10.13 -12.64 -3.91
CA GLN A 135 9.56 -12.28 -5.21
C GLN A 135 10.23 -13.06 -6.36
N LYS A 136 11.55 -13.15 -6.36
CA LYS A 136 12.31 -13.93 -7.37
C LYS A 136 11.93 -15.41 -7.34
N ASN A 137 11.80 -16.00 -6.15
CA ASN A 137 11.37 -17.39 -6.01
C ASN A 137 9.93 -17.59 -6.53
N LYS A 138 9.04 -16.66 -6.24
CA LYS A 138 7.64 -16.70 -6.72
C LYS A 138 7.53 -16.58 -8.24
N LEU A 139 8.41 -15.81 -8.85
CA LEU A 139 8.38 -15.48 -10.28
C LEU A 139 9.35 -16.33 -11.12
N GLU A 140 10.05 -17.31 -10.51
CA GLU A 140 11.06 -18.13 -11.16
C GLU A 140 10.55 -18.84 -12.43
N GLU A 141 9.33 -19.35 -12.40
CA GLU A 141 8.71 -20.02 -13.54
C GLU A 141 8.64 -19.10 -14.78
N PHE A 142 8.35 -17.82 -14.59
CA PHE A 142 8.24 -16.85 -15.68
C PHE A 142 9.59 -16.40 -16.18
N LEU A 143 10.58 -16.27 -15.31
CA LEU A 143 11.97 -16.02 -15.71
C LEU A 143 12.49 -17.15 -16.59
N ASN A 144 12.18 -18.41 -16.23
CA ASN A 144 12.53 -19.59 -17.02
C ASN A 144 11.82 -19.65 -18.39
N LEU A 145 10.63 -19.02 -18.50
CA LEU A 145 9.93 -18.84 -19.77
C LEU A 145 10.47 -17.68 -20.61
N GLY A 146 11.46 -16.94 -20.12
CA GLY A 146 12.06 -15.79 -20.80
C GLY A 146 11.22 -14.50 -20.72
N ILE A 147 10.30 -14.40 -19.77
CA ILE A 147 9.57 -13.15 -19.53
C ILE A 147 10.53 -12.11 -18.95
N ASP A 148 10.48 -10.89 -19.48
CA ASP A 148 11.31 -9.76 -19.06
C ASP A 148 10.81 -9.18 -17.73
N ILE A 149 11.38 -9.63 -16.61
CA ILE A 149 11.07 -9.19 -15.26
C ILE A 149 12.33 -8.60 -14.64
N LEU A 150 12.26 -7.35 -14.20
CA LEU A 150 13.39 -6.60 -13.64
C LEU A 150 13.07 -6.16 -12.21
N TRP A 151 14.07 -6.22 -11.33
CA TRP A 151 14.04 -5.62 -9.99
C TRP A 151 14.91 -4.38 -9.99
N LYS A 152 14.40 -3.29 -9.45
CA LYS A 152 15.10 -2.00 -9.39
C LYS A 152 14.84 -1.28 -8.08
N GLY A 153 15.80 -0.49 -7.64
CA GLY A 153 15.57 0.62 -6.72
C GLY A 153 14.87 1.78 -7.47
N LEU A 154 14.14 2.60 -6.75
CA LEU A 154 13.46 3.76 -7.37
C LEU A 154 14.45 4.75 -8.00
N GLU A 155 15.65 4.88 -7.40
CA GLU A 155 16.74 5.71 -7.90
C GLU A 155 17.35 5.23 -9.21
N GLU A 156 17.21 3.94 -9.53
CA GLU A 156 17.68 3.33 -10.77
C GLU A 156 16.72 3.57 -11.96
N VAL A 157 15.54 4.09 -11.67
CA VAL A 157 14.58 4.48 -12.71
C VAL A 157 14.86 5.91 -13.12
N GLU A 158 15.12 6.14 -14.40
CA GLU A 158 15.38 7.46 -14.94
C GLU A 158 14.13 8.37 -14.89
N GLU A 159 14.36 9.68 -14.80
CA GLU A 159 13.27 10.67 -14.84
C GLU A 159 12.56 10.65 -16.20
N ASN A 160 11.21 10.77 -16.15
CA ASN A 160 10.33 10.76 -17.32
C ASN A 160 10.55 9.57 -18.27
N ASN A 161 10.88 8.40 -17.72
CA ASN A 161 11.17 7.20 -18.53
C ASN A 161 10.03 6.18 -18.52
N ILE A 162 9.14 6.22 -17.53
CA ILE A 162 8.04 5.26 -17.43
C ILE A 162 6.95 5.62 -18.44
N ASN A 163 6.66 4.68 -19.35
CA ASN A 163 5.50 4.70 -20.23
C ASN A 163 4.67 3.44 -19.98
N GLY A 164 3.47 3.59 -19.41
CA GLY A 164 2.62 2.42 -19.10
C GLY A 164 1.88 2.54 -17.77
N ILE A 165 1.90 1.47 -16.99
CA ILE A 165 1.12 1.36 -15.75
C ILE A 165 2.03 1.20 -14.55
N VAL A 166 1.78 1.99 -13.52
CA VAL A 166 2.40 1.89 -12.20
C VAL A 166 1.34 1.40 -11.23
N LEU A 167 1.65 0.38 -10.46
CA LEU A 167 0.79 -0.27 -9.48
C LEU A 167 1.37 -0.09 -8.08
N ALA A 168 0.53 0.25 -7.12
CA ALA A 168 0.85 0.26 -5.70
C ALA A 168 -0.35 -0.35 -4.95
N ASN A 169 -0.21 -1.60 -4.51
CA ASN A 169 -1.24 -2.30 -3.79
C ASN A 169 -0.81 -2.51 -2.34
N GLU A 170 -1.54 -1.90 -1.39
CA GLU A 170 -1.22 -1.97 0.04
C GLU A 170 0.24 -1.53 0.29
N VAL A 171 0.56 -0.31 -0.12
CA VAL A 171 1.89 0.29 0.00
C VAL A 171 1.86 1.51 0.90
N LEU A 172 0.85 2.38 0.74
CA LEU A 172 0.80 3.67 1.43
C LEU A 172 0.40 3.50 2.90
N ASP A 173 -0.38 2.48 3.22
CA ASP A 173 -0.80 2.13 4.57
C ASP A 173 0.39 1.69 5.45
N ALA A 174 1.44 1.11 4.83
CA ALA A 174 2.67 0.67 5.49
C ALA A 174 3.80 1.70 5.47
N LEU A 175 3.61 2.86 4.81
CA LEU A 175 4.59 3.95 4.90
C LEU A 175 4.62 4.52 6.32
N PRO A 176 5.82 4.87 6.85
CA PRO A 176 5.94 5.46 8.16
C PRO A 176 5.09 6.74 8.32
N VAL A 177 4.39 6.85 9.44
CA VAL A 177 3.51 7.98 9.74
C VAL A 177 3.96 8.74 10.97
N GLU A 178 3.73 10.04 10.98
CA GLU A 178 3.75 10.79 12.22
C GLU A 178 2.47 10.55 13.00
N ARG A 179 2.54 10.29 14.29
CA ARG A 179 1.36 10.32 15.17
C ARG A 179 1.33 11.64 15.91
N ILE A 180 0.18 12.30 15.83
CA ILE A 180 -0.06 13.61 16.43
C ILE A 180 -1.05 13.44 17.55
N THR A 181 -0.70 13.90 18.75
CA THR A 181 -1.57 13.86 19.93
C THR A 181 -1.95 15.26 20.37
N PHE A 182 -3.21 15.42 20.80
CA PHE A 182 -3.69 16.65 21.46
C PHE A 182 -3.47 16.52 22.97
N SER A 183 -2.55 17.30 23.49
CA SER A 183 -2.16 17.26 24.89
C SER A 183 -1.88 18.66 25.42
N LYS A 184 -2.39 18.96 26.63
CA LYS A 184 -2.21 20.25 27.31
C LYS A 184 -2.62 21.45 26.44
N GLY A 185 -3.73 21.27 25.70
CA GLY A 185 -4.31 22.30 24.84
C GLY A 185 -3.51 22.60 23.55
N LYS A 186 -2.58 21.75 23.13
CA LYS A 186 -1.77 21.90 21.91
C LYS A 186 -1.52 20.57 21.22
N LEU A 187 -1.11 20.62 19.95
CA LEU A 187 -0.65 19.46 19.22
C LEU A 187 0.81 19.14 19.54
N LEU A 188 1.09 17.88 19.79
CA LEU A 188 2.42 17.32 20.00
C LEU A 188 2.59 16.10 19.08
N ARG A 189 3.82 15.70 18.82
CA ARG A 189 4.12 14.41 18.19
C ARG A 189 4.13 13.32 19.24
N GLN A 190 3.51 12.19 18.94
CA GLN A 190 3.69 11.01 19.77
C GLN A 190 5.10 10.44 19.51
N ALA A 191 5.76 10.11 20.58
CA ALA A 191 7.10 9.53 20.60
C ALA A 191 7.07 8.13 21.21
N VAL A 192 8.12 7.36 20.98
CA VAL A 192 8.38 6.08 21.64
C VAL A 192 9.66 6.21 22.48
N SER A 193 9.50 6.01 23.77
CA SER A 193 10.58 6.09 24.76
C SER A 193 10.86 4.72 25.40
N ILE A 194 12.04 4.58 25.96
CA ILE A 194 12.46 3.38 26.69
C ILE A 194 12.62 3.67 28.17
N ASP A 195 11.94 2.92 29.01
CA ASP A 195 12.25 2.87 30.43
C ASP A 195 13.64 2.27 30.66
N LYS A 196 14.56 3.05 31.22
CA LYS A 196 15.96 2.69 31.38
C LYS A 196 16.21 1.49 32.29
N LYS A 197 15.27 1.12 33.16
CA LYS A 197 15.41 0.00 34.09
C LYS A 197 14.81 -1.28 33.57
N SER A 198 13.61 -1.19 33.01
CA SER A 198 12.87 -2.36 32.52
C SER A 198 13.05 -2.62 31.03
N HIS A 199 13.66 -1.70 30.28
CA HIS A 199 13.75 -1.69 28.82
C HIS A 199 12.39 -1.78 28.11
N LYS A 200 11.29 -1.42 28.80
CA LYS A 200 9.97 -1.40 28.19
C LYS A 200 9.78 -0.15 27.35
N LEU A 201 9.18 -0.35 26.17
CA LEU A 201 8.70 0.75 25.34
C LEU A 201 7.42 1.34 25.92
N PHE A 202 7.29 2.64 25.80
CA PHE A 202 6.06 3.37 26.16
C PHE A 202 5.91 4.60 25.27
N PHE A 203 4.68 5.07 25.12
CA PHE A 203 4.41 6.32 24.42
C PHE A 203 4.82 7.52 25.27
N ASP A 204 5.44 8.47 24.60
CA ASP A 204 5.89 9.75 25.15
C ASP A 204 5.50 10.87 24.18
N GLU A 205 5.81 12.11 24.51
CA GLU A 205 5.46 13.29 23.74
C GLU A 205 6.72 14.05 23.32
N MET A 206 6.72 14.61 22.12
CA MET A 206 7.78 15.50 21.63
C MET A 206 7.18 16.70 20.87
N PRO A 207 7.93 17.82 20.74
CA PRO A 207 7.46 18.98 19.99
C PRO A 207 7.12 18.65 18.54
N ILE A 208 6.08 19.29 18.00
CA ILE A 208 5.75 19.25 16.57
C ILE A 208 6.86 19.94 15.77
N THR A 209 7.18 19.43 14.58
CA THR A 209 8.16 20.05 13.69
C THR A 209 7.48 21.15 12.87
N SER A 210 8.25 22.17 12.45
CA SER A 210 7.72 23.24 11.59
C SER A 210 7.19 22.73 10.25
N GLU A 211 7.77 21.64 9.71
CA GLU A 211 7.28 20.99 8.48
C GLU A 211 5.90 20.36 8.68
N LEU A 212 5.75 19.61 9.78
CA LEU A 212 4.49 18.96 10.14
C LEU A 212 3.39 19.99 10.45
N GLU A 213 3.71 21.03 11.22
CA GLU A 213 2.79 22.12 11.53
C GLU A 213 2.28 22.81 10.26
N LYS A 214 3.18 23.14 9.33
CA LYS A 214 2.81 23.74 8.05
C LYS A 214 1.93 22.81 7.20
N SER A 215 2.20 21.52 7.17
CA SER A 215 1.39 20.57 6.39
C SER A 215 -0.03 20.46 6.95
N ILE A 216 -0.21 20.51 8.27
CA ILE A 216 -1.52 20.54 8.93
C ILE A 216 -2.26 21.85 8.62
N GLU A 217 -1.56 22.99 8.68
CA GLU A 217 -2.14 24.31 8.36
C GLU A 217 -2.59 24.38 6.88
N LEU A 218 -1.81 23.82 5.96
CA LEU A 218 -2.18 23.72 4.54
C LEU A 218 -3.43 22.86 4.37
N ALA A 219 -3.49 21.69 4.98
CA ALA A 219 -4.67 20.84 4.90
C ALA A 219 -5.92 21.52 5.49
N LYS A 220 -5.76 22.32 6.53
CA LYS A 220 -6.86 23.14 7.07
C LYS A 220 -7.32 24.22 6.10
N SER A 221 -6.39 24.95 5.49
CA SER A 221 -6.73 26.07 4.58
C SER A 221 -7.26 25.59 3.22
N GLU A 222 -6.73 24.50 2.67
CA GLU A 222 -7.06 24.02 1.34
C GLU A 222 -8.19 22.98 1.34
N LEU A 223 -8.23 22.11 2.35
CA LEU A 223 -9.15 20.97 2.41
C LEU A 223 -10.18 21.08 3.54
N GLY A 224 -10.08 22.09 4.40
CA GLY A 224 -10.97 22.23 5.56
C GLY A 224 -10.74 21.18 6.65
N ILE A 225 -9.62 20.47 6.63
CA ILE A 225 -9.30 19.43 7.61
C ILE A 225 -8.79 20.08 8.89
N THR A 226 -9.57 19.98 9.98
CA THR A 226 -9.20 20.54 11.28
C THR A 226 -8.67 19.47 12.21
N ILE A 227 -7.44 19.65 12.71
CA ILE A 227 -6.76 18.79 13.68
C ILE A 227 -6.30 19.63 14.87
N PRO A 228 -6.68 19.28 16.11
CA PRO A 228 -7.66 18.25 16.46
C PRO A 228 -9.07 18.70 16.05
N PRO A 229 -10.07 17.79 15.96
CA PRO A 229 -11.47 18.19 15.82
C PRO A 229 -11.91 19.02 17.05
N GLU A 230 -12.90 19.91 16.83
CA GLU A 230 -13.32 20.88 17.87
C GLU A 230 -13.75 20.25 19.21
N ASP A 231 -14.31 19.04 19.13
CA ASP A 231 -14.78 18.26 20.28
C ASP A 231 -13.76 17.19 20.73
N ALA A 232 -12.51 17.28 20.30
CA ALA A 232 -11.46 16.36 20.73
C ALA A 232 -11.16 16.50 22.23
N LEU A 233 -11.04 15.37 22.90
CA LEU A 233 -10.63 15.31 24.29
C LEU A 233 -9.10 15.24 24.40
N GLU A 234 -8.60 15.51 25.60
CA GLU A 234 -7.19 15.33 25.96
C GLU A 234 -6.75 13.90 25.66
N GLY A 235 -5.60 13.74 24.99
CA GLY A 235 -5.08 12.45 24.55
C GLY A 235 -5.59 11.99 23.18
N TRP A 236 -6.48 12.74 22.51
CA TRP A 236 -6.87 12.42 21.14
C TRP A 236 -5.63 12.34 20.23
N THR A 237 -5.50 11.27 19.48
CA THR A 237 -4.31 10.97 18.68
C THR A 237 -4.73 10.52 17.27
N THR A 238 -3.96 10.87 16.26
CA THR A 238 -4.19 10.49 14.87
C THR A 238 -2.87 10.33 14.10
N GLU A 239 -2.91 9.63 12.97
CA GLU A 239 -1.80 9.55 12.03
C GLU A 239 -1.79 10.76 11.08
N TRP A 240 -0.57 11.12 10.62
CA TRP A 240 -0.34 12.10 9.58
C TRP A 240 0.68 11.55 8.58
N HIS A 241 0.26 11.39 7.32
CA HIS A 241 1.01 10.69 6.28
C HIS A 241 1.94 11.64 5.52
N ILE A 242 3.02 12.04 6.18
CA ILE A 242 3.98 13.00 5.61
C ILE A 242 4.74 12.44 4.38
N ASP A 243 4.88 11.12 4.30
CA ASP A 243 5.62 10.47 3.21
C ASP A 243 4.79 10.22 1.95
N ASN A 244 3.45 10.29 2.02
CA ASN A 244 2.62 10.13 0.82
C ASN A 244 2.97 11.14 -0.28
N SER A 245 3.11 12.41 0.08
CA SER A 245 3.50 13.48 -0.86
C SER A 245 4.89 13.26 -1.43
N LYS A 246 5.86 12.82 -0.61
CA LYS A 246 7.23 12.52 -1.06
C LYS A 246 7.25 11.34 -2.02
N TRP A 247 6.51 10.27 -1.69
CA TRP A 247 6.37 9.09 -2.51
C TRP A 247 5.71 9.41 -3.87
N LEU A 248 4.58 10.13 -3.84
CA LEU A 248 3.91 10.59 -5.07
C LEU A 248 4.82 11.44 -5.94
N LYS A 249 5.58 12.37 -5.34
CA LYS A 249 6.53 13.22 -6.06
C LYS A 249 7.63 12.41 -6.74
N ALA A 250 8.18 11.42 -6.04
CA ALA A 250 9.20 10.55 -6.59
C ALA A 250 8.68 9.77 -7.80
N ILE A 251 7.47 9.21 -7.71
CA ILE A 251 6.84 8.47 -8.83
C ILE A 251 6.46 9.41 -9.97
N TYR A 252 5.89 10.58 -9.66
CA TYR A 252 5.53 11.58 -10.69
C TYR A 252 6.72 11.94 -11.55
N GLY A 253 7.90 12.16 -10.95
CA GLY A 253 9.12 12.45 -11.68
C GLY A 253 9.53 11.35 -12.66
N LYS A 254 9.25 10.08 -12.33
CA LYS A 254 9.64 8.93 -13.18
C LYS A 254 8.67 8.67 -14.32
N ILE A 255 7.37 8.97 -14.15
CA ILE A 255 6.37 8.78 -15.20
C ILE A 255 6.57 9.84 -16.31
N ASN A 256 6.69 9.38 -17.54
CA ASN A 256 6.57 10.19 -18.74
C ASN A 256 5.11 10.26 -19.19
N ASN A 257 4.55 9.10 -19.52
CA ASN A 257 3.14 8.94 -19.87
C ASN A 257 2.60 7.66 -19.25
N GLY A 258 1.64 7.76 -18.35
CA GLY A 258 1.16 6.55 -17.69
C GLY A 258 0.01 6.76 -16.73
N ILE A 259 -0.45 5.65 -16.21
CA ILE A 259 -1.47 5.56 -15.18
C ILE A 259 -0.81 5.03 -13.91
N LEU A 260 -1.12 5.67 -12.80
CA LEU A 260 -0.81 5.18 -11.47
C LEU A 260 -2.11 4.66 -10.85
N LEU A 261 -2.14 3.36 -10.57
CA LEU A 261 -3.21 2.71 -9.81
C LEU A 261 -2.72 2.44 -8.39
N ILE A 262 -3.33 3.11 -7.42
CA ILE A 262 -3.12 2.86 -5.99
C ILE A 262 -4.34 2.11 -5.46
N ILE A 263 -4.12 1.01 -4.75
CA ILE A 263 -5.17 0.22 -4.10
C ILE A 263 -4.80 0.13 -2.62
N ASP A 264 -5.62 0.75 -1.76
CA ASP A 264 -5.26 0.83 -0.35
C ASP A 264 -6.47 1.04 0.57
N TYR A 265 -6.25 0.83 1.88
CA TYR A 265 -7.20 1.20 2.92
C TYR A 265 -7.31 2.71 3.00
N ALA A 266 -8.47 3.27 2.76
CA ALA A 266 -8.60 4.71 2.82
C ALA A 266 -9.94 5.16 3.40
N LYS A 267 -9.89 6.30 4.09
CA LYS A 267 -11.06 6.95 4.67
C LYS A 267 -11.15 8.40 4.23
N GLU A 268 -12.39 8.87 4.07
CA GLU A 268 -12.66 10.31 3.94
C GLU A 268 -12.22 11.06 5.21
N ALA A 269 -11.64 12.24 5.07
CA ALA A 269 -11.14 13.05 6.17
C ALA A 269 -12.18 13.26 7.29
N LYS A 270 -13.45 13.47 6.92
CA LYS A 270 -14.57 13.61 7.87
C LYS A 270 -14.85 12.37 8.72
N LYS A 271 -14.39 11.18 8.27
CA LYS A 271 -14.49 9.92 9.01
C LYS A 271 -13.19 9.57 9.71
N TYR A 272 -12.07 10.06 9.18
CA TYR A 272 -10.74 9.84 9.71
C TYR A 272 -10.48 10.70 10.95
N TYR A 273 -10.62 12.01 10.80
CA TYR A 273 -10.29 13.01 11.82
C TYR A 273 -11.52 13.40 12.63
N THR A 274 -12.05 12.46 13.42
CA THR A 274 -13.20 12.69 14.30
C THR A 274 -12.81 12.47 15.77
N SER A 275 -13.53 13.10 16.69
CA SER A 275 -13.35 12.87 18.13
C SER A 275 -13.62 11.41 18.54
N LYS A 276 -14.47 10.70 17.80
CA LYS A 276 -14.78 9.27 18.02
C LYS A 276 -13.61 8.36 17.65
N ASN A 277 -12.77 8.76 16.68
CA ASN A 277 -11.54 8.06 16.30
C ASN A 277 -10.38 8.60 17.15
N SER A 278 -10.45 8.39 18.47
CA SER A 278 -9.59 9.06 19.44
C SER A 278 -8.16 8.54 19.53
N ASP A 279 -7.84 7.41 18.86
CA ASP A 279 -6.49 6.81 18.84
C ASP A 279 -6.03 6.52 17.40
N GLY A 280 -6.65 7.15 16.42
CA GLY A 280 -6.32 6.98 15.02
C GLY A 280 -6.77 5.64 14.44
N THR A 281 -6.07 5.19 13.41
CA THR A 281 -6.40 3.97 12.66
C THR A 281 -5.28 2.94 12.65
N ILE A 282 -4.14 3.27 13.25
CA ILE A 282 -2.97 2.38 13.24
C ILE A 282 -3.24 1.10 14.01
N VAL A 283 -2.88 -0.01 13.39
CA VAL A 283 -3.01 -1.35 13.95
C VAL A 283 -1.76 -2.17 13.63
N SER A 284 -1.55 -3.23 14.38
CA SER A 284 -0.56 -4.26 14.05
C SER A 284 -1.21 -5.57 13.71
N TYR A 285 -0.59 -6.31 12.77
CA TYR A 285 -0.99 -7.64 12.36
C TYR A 285 0.13 -8.65 12.62
N GLU A 286 -0.23 -9.71 13.33
CA GLU A 286 0.66 -10.86 13.60
C GLU A 286 -0.19 -12.13 13.63
N ASN A 287 0.17 -13.17 12.87
CA ASN A 287 -0.55 -14.47 12.82
C ASN A 287 -2.07 -14.30 12.59
N GLN A 288 -2.47 -13.44 11.66
CA GLN A 288 -3.87 -13.10 11.32
C GLN A 288 -4.67 -12.45 12.47
N LYS A 289 -4.00 -11.91 13.45
CA LYS A 289 -4.63 -11.19 14.56
C LYS A 289 -4.28 -9.73 14.50
N MET A 290 -5.32 -8.91 14.50
CA MET A 290 -5.21 -7.46 14.61
C MET A 290 -5.18 -7.03 16.07
N THR A 291 -4.30 -6.10 16.42
CA THR A 291 -4.26 -5.45 17.72
C THR A 291 -3.94 -3.96 17.59
N ASN A 292 -4.47 -3.15 18.49
CA ASN A 292 -4.12 -1.73 18.59
C ASN A 292 -2.84 -1.49 19.43
N ASN A 293 -2.25 -2.53 19.98
CA ASN A 293 -1.04 -2.42 20.78
C ASN A 293 0.21 -2.49 19.89
N VAL A 294 0.49 -1.40 19.19
CA VAL A 294 1.53 -1.30 18.16
C VAL A 294 2.96 -1.33 18.69
N LEU A 295 3.15 -1.30 20.02
CA LEU A 295 4.47 -1.47 20.65
C LEU A 295 4.79 -2.93 21.00
N ASP A 296 3.84 -3.84 20.82
CA ASP A 296 4.08 -5.28 21.01
C ASP A 296 4.76 -5.88 19.77
N SER A 297 5.61 -6.88 19.95
CA SER A 297 6.30 -7.62 18.89
C SER A 297 7.04 -6.76 17.84
N PRO A 298 7.77 -5.67 18.20
CA PRO A 298 8.38 -4.77 17.22
C PRO A 298 9.38 -5.50 16.32
N GLY A 299 9.24 -5.32 15.00
CA GLY A 299 10.03 -5.99 13.97
C GLY A 299 9.55 -7.42 13.62
N ASN A 300 8.45 -7.90 14.23
CA ASN A 300 7.86 -9.21 13.95
C ASN A 300 6.37 -9.13 13.58
N CYS A 301 5.83 -7.93 13.45
CA CYS A 301 4.45 -7.69 13.03
C CYS A 301 4.41 -6.57 12.01
N ASP A 302 3.37 -6.57 11.19
CA ASP A 302 3.06 -5.45 10.33
C ASP A 302 2.44 -4.31 11.12
N LEU A 303 2.69 -3.06 10.70
CA LEU A 303 2.04 -1.87 11.21
C LEU A 303 1.42 -1.11 10.04
N THR A 304 0.10 -0.94 10.08
CA THR A 304 -0.63 -0.27 9.01
C THR A 304 -1.57 0.80 9.52
N SER A 305 -1.80 1.84 8.74
CA SER A 305 -2.79 2.89 9.01
C SER A 305 -3.58 3.22 7.76
N HIS A 306 -4.83 3.64 7.91
CA HIS A 306 -5.63 4.06 6.76
C HIS A 306 -5.06 5.32 6.11
N VAL A 307 -5.17 5.42 4.80
CA VAL A 307 -4.82 6.63 4.04
C VAL A 307 -5.99 7.62 4.07
N CYS A 308 -5.72 8.92 4.18
CA CYS A 308 -6.74 9.95 4.01
C CYS A 308 -6.93 10.27 2.53
N ILE A 309 -8.17 10.13 2.04
CA ILE A 309 -8.51 10.30 0.61
C ILE A 309 -8.19 11.72 0.13
N GLU A 310 -8.66 12.73 0.85
CA GLU A 310 -8.58 14.13 0.43
C GLU A 310 -7.13 14.62 0.40
N THR A 311 -6.29 14.23 1.38
CA THR A 311 -4.88 14.62 1.38
C THR A 311 -4.11 13.94 0.26
N LEU A 312 -4.35 12.64 0.02
CA LEU A 312 -3.69 11.90 -1.06
C LEU A 312 -4.01 12.50 -2.44
N ILE A 313 -5.28 12.81 -2.69
CA ILE A 313 -5.71 13.39 -3.97
C ILE A 313 -5.16 14.80 -4.13
N ASN A 314 -5.23 15.63 -3.10
CA ASN A 314 -4.68 17.00 -3.15
C ASN A 314 -3.16 16.99 -3.44
N ASP A 315 -2.42 16.09 -2.79
CA ASP A 315 -0.99 15.93 -3.05
C ASP A 315 -0.72 15.50 -4.50
N ALA A 316 -1.50 14.55 -5.02
CA ALA A 316 -1.36 14.09 -6.39
C ALA A 316 -1.67 15.19 -7.42
N GLU A 317 -2.77 15.92 -7.25
CA GLU A 317 -3.19 17.00 -8.16
C GLU A 317 -2.24 18.20 -8.10
N THR A 318 -1.72 18.55 -6.92
CA THR A 318 -0.70 19.59 -6.74
C THR A 318 0.59 19.26 -7.48
N LEU A 319 0.95 17.99 -7.59
CA LEU A 319 2.11 17.54 -8.37
C LEU A 319 1.85 17.54 -9.88
N GLY A 320 0.59 17.58 -10.31
CA GLY A 320 0.18 17.58 -11.72
C GLY A 320 -0.38 16.28 -12.24
N PHE A 321 -0.71 15.32 -11.38
CA PHE A 321 -1.55 14.19 -11.80
C PHE A 321 -2.99 14.67 -12.07
N ASP A 322 -3.62 14.09 -13.08
CA ASP A 322 -5.07 14.18 -13.25
C ASP A 322 -5.73 13.00 -12.53
N THR A 323 -6.65 13.25 -11.62
CA THR A 323 -7.48 12.21 -11.00
C THR A 323 -8.53 11.72 -11.99
N VAL A 324 -8.42 10.46 -12.44
CA VAL A 324 -9.41 9.82 -13.31
C VAL A 324 -10.64 9.42 -12.50
N GLY A 325 -10.43 8.91 -11.29
CA GLY A 325 -11.51 8.60 -10.35
C GLY A 325 -11.05 7.74 -9.18
N ILE A 326 -11.98 7.56 -8.25
CA ILE A 326 -11.82 6.72 -7.06
C ILE A 326 -13.04 5.80 -6.97
N THR A 327 -12.81 4.52 -6.72
CA THR A 327 -13.90 3.56 -6.52
C THR A 327 -13.56 2.56 -5.41
N LYS A 328 -14.55 1.85 -4.92
CA LYS A 328 -14.33 0.74 -4.00
C LYS A 328 -13.89 -0.50 -4.77
N GLN A 329 -13.01 -1.31 -4.16
CA GLN A 329 -12.56 -2.56 -4.77
C GLN A 329 -13.71 -3.46 -5.16
N GLY A 330 -14.71 -3.62 -4.30
CA GLY A 330 -15.88 -4.44 -4.61
C GLY A 330 -16.63 -3.97 -5.86
N GLU A 331 -16.79 -2.65 -6.02
CA GLU A 331 -17.43 -2.04 -7.19
C GLU A 331 -16.57 -2.21 -8.45
N ALA A 332 -15.26 -1.97 -8.33
CA ALA A 332 -14.31 -2.15 -9.42
C ALA A 332 -14.31 -3.59 -9.94
N LEU A 333 -14.18 -4.57 -9.04
CA LEU A 333 -14.13 -5.98 -9.42
C LEU A 333 -15.45 -6.47 -10.02
N LEU A 334 -16.60 -5.99 -9.53
CA LEU A 334 -17.91 -6.27 -10.14
C LEU A 334 -17.98 -5.73 -11.56
N ALA A 335 -17.54 -4.50 -11.79
CA ALA A 335 -17.51 -3.89 -13.13
C ALA A 335 -16.55 -4.61 -14.08
N LEU A 336 -15.49 -5.24 -13.57
CA LEU A 336 -14.51 -6.01 -14.33
C LEU A 336 -14.93 -7.46 -14.61
N GLY A 337 -16.10 -7.89 -14.13
CA GLY A 337 -16.68 -9.19 -14.46
C GLY A 337 -16.51 -10.26 -13.39
N LEU A 338 -16.50 -9.88 -12.12
CA LEU A 338 -16.45 -10.82 -11.01
C LEU A 338 -17.62 -11.81 -11.01
N ALA A 339 -18.82 -11.34 -11.42
CA ALA A 339 -20.01 -12.20 -11.48
C ALA A 339 -19.83 -13.35 -12.49
N GLU A 340 -19.26 -13.04 -13.67
CA GLU A 340 -18.93 -14.03 -14.71
C GLU A 340 -17.86 -15.01 -14.21
N ARG A 341 -16.88 -14.51 -13.43
CA ARG A 341 -15.83 -15.34 -12.84
C ARG A 341 -16.41 -16.33 -11.82
N LEU A 342 -17.29 -15.86 -10.94
CA LEU A 342 -18.02 -16.70 -9.99
C LEU A 342 -18.87 -17.76 -10.68
N TYR A 343 -19.56 -17.39 -11.77
CA TYR A 343 -20.33 -18.36 -12.56
C TYR A 343 -19.43 -19.40 -13.23
N GLY A 344 -18.24 -19.01 -13.71
CA GLY A 344 -17.26 -19.92 -14.29
C GLY A 344 -16.81 -21.01 -13.31
N ILE A 345 -16.55 -20.65 -12.05
CA ILE A 345 -16.11 -21.57 -10.99
C ILE A 345 -17.13 -22.68 -10.74
N GLN A 346 -18.43 -22.44 -10.94
CA GLN A 346 -19.45 -23.50 -10.75
C GLN A 346 -19.25 -24.69 -11.69
N LYS A 347 -18.63 -24.50 -12.84
CA LYS A 347 -18.31 -25.59 -13.78
C LYS A 347 -17.16 -26.45 -13.27
N GLU A 348 -16.26 -25.88 -12.47
CA GLU A 348 -15.09 -26.54 -11.89
C GLU A 348 -15.47 -27.47 -10.72
N PHE A 349 -16.67 -27.32 -10.12
CA PHE A 349 -17.15 -28.16 -9.00
C PHE A 349 -17.15 -29.67 -9.28
N LYS A 350 -17.21 -30.03 -10.56
CA LYS A 350 -17.19 -31.46 -10.95
C LYS A 350 -15.78 -32.03 -10.99
N GLU A 351 -14.76 -31.17 -11.14
CA GLU A 351 -13.36 -31.57 -11.33
C GLU A 351 -12.61 -31.50 -9.99
N ASP A 352 -12.69 -30.34 -9.29
CA ASP A 352 -12.08 -30.11 -7.99
C ASP A 352 -12.98 -29.21 -7.12
N LEU A 353 -13.89 -29.85 -6.37
CA LEU A 353 -14.84 -29.15 -5.51
C LEU A 353 -14.14 -28.33 -4.42
N SER A 354 -13.03 -28.84 -3.87
CA SER A 354 -12.34 -28.16 -2.76
C SER A 354 -11.71 -26.86 -3.22
N ASN A 355 -10.97 -26.88 -4.31
CA ASN A 355 -10.36 -25.70 -4.90
C ASN A 355 -11.41 -24.68 -5.39
N ALA A 356 -12.47 -25.17 -6.03
CA ALA A 356 -13.56 -24.30 -6.49
C ALA A 356 -14.28 -23.57 -5.33
N LEU A 357 -14.47 -24.23 -4.19
CA LEU A 357 -15.04 -23.61 -2.99
C LEU A 357 -14.09 -22.56 -2.39
N LEU A 358 -12.78 -22.84 -2.29
CA LEU A 358 -11.79 -21.89 -1.81
C LEU A 358 -11.72 -20.64 -2.69
N ARG A 359 -11.69 -20.82 -4.02
CA ARG A 359 -11.71 -19.70 -4.96
C ARG A 359 -12.98 -18.88 -4.87
N ARG A 360 -14.14 -19.53 -4.72
CA ARG A 360 -15.42 -18.84 -4.53
C ARG A 360 -15.40 -18.00 -3.25
N GLU A 361 -14.93 -18.55 -2.14
CA GLU A 361 -14.80 -17.82 -0.88
C GLU A 361 -13.88 -16.64 -1.01
N ALA A 362 -12.71 -16.81 -1.65
CA ALA A 362 -11.77 -15.75 -1.93
C ALA A 362 -12.43 -14.59 -2.71
N LEU A 363 -13.13 -14.88 -3.82
CA LEU A 363 -13.83 -13.87 -4.61
C LEU A 363 -14.90 -13.12 -3.80
N LEU A 364 -15.62 -13.80 -2.92
CA LEU A 364 -16.61 -13.14 -2.06
C LEU A 364 -15.94 -12.21 -1.05
N ARG A 365 -14.82 -12.59 -0.45
CA ARG A 365 -14.03 -11.73 0.46
C ARG A 365 -13.48 -10.48 -0.24
N LEU A 366 -13.12 -10.58 -1.51
CA LEU A 366 -12.62 -9.43 -2.30
C LEU A 366 -13.66 -8.32 -2.50
N VAL A 367 -14.97 -8.65 -2.43
CA VAL A 367 -16.05 -7.68 -2.61
C VAL A 367 -16.82 -7.36 -1.33
N ASP A 368 -16.62 -8.13 -0.28
CA ASP A 368 -17.26 -7.87 1.01
C ASP A 368 -16.72 -6.56 1.63
N PRO A 369 -17.60 -5.55 1.87
CA PRO A 369 -17.19 -4.27 2.44
C PRO A 369 -16.58 -4.38 3.84
N VAL A 370 -16.86 -5.45 4.57
CA VAL A 370 -16.29 -5.71 5.91
C VAL A 370 -14.88 -6.30 5.82
N CYS A 371 -14.55 -6.88 4.66
CA CYS A 371 -13.23 -7.46 4.38
C CYS A 371 -12.43 -6.50 3.45
N LEU A 372 -12.17 -6.96 2.24
CA LEU A 372 -11.31 -6.26 1.27
C LEU A 372 -12.10 -5.36 0.30
N GLY A 373 -13.43 -5.49 0.26
CA GLY A 373 -14.26 -4.79 -0.73
C GLY A 373 -14.37 -3.28 -0.53
N ASP A 374 -14.02 -2.74 0.65
CA ASP A 374 -14.02 -1.29 0.91
C ASP A 374 -12.69 -0.59 0.58
N PHE A 375 -11.64 -1.32 0.21
CA PHE A 375 -10.39 -0.73 -0.29
C PHE A 375 -10.71 0.26 -1.41
N LYS A 376 -9.89 1.29 -1.54
CA LYS A 376 -10.07 2.30 -2.58
C LYS A 376 -9.06 2.08 -3.71
N TRP A 377 -9.57 2.09 -4.92
CA TRP A 377 -8.79 2.15 -6.14
C TRP A 377 -8.72 3.60 -6.58
N PHE A 378 -7.55 4.21 -6.46
CA PHE A 378 -7.27 5.55 -6.96
C PHE A 378 -6.64 5.41 -8.33
N VAL A 379 -7.28 5.97 -9.35
CA VAL A 379 -6.76 5.98 -10.71
C VAL A 379 -6.30 7.39 -11.04
N LEU A 380 -4.99 7.56 -11.10
CA LEU A 380 -4.31 8.81 -11.42
C LEU A 380 -3.62 8.67 -12.76
N LYS A 381 -3.49 9.76 -13.52
CA LYS A 381 -2.78 9.74 -14.80
C LYS A 381 -1.83 10.94 -14.93
N LYS A 382 -0.73 10.70 -15.63
CA LYS A 382 0.18 11.75 -16.13
C LYS A 382 0.41 11.51 -17.62
N PHE A 383 0.01 12.47 -18.45
CA PHE A 383 0.29 12.47 -19.88
C PHE A 383 0.78 13.83 -20.33
N ASN A 384 1.90 13.86 -21.04
CA ASN A 384 2.46 15.11 -21.60
C ASN A 384 1.59 15.67 -22.73
N GLU A 385 0.76 14.87 -23.38
CA GLU A 385 -0.18 15.29 -24.42
C GLU A 385 -1.60 15.39 -23.84
N LYS A 386 -2.18 16.59 -23.86
CA LYS A 386 -3.42 17.00 -23.17
C LYS A 386 -4.74 16.30 -23.62
N LYS A 387 -4.73 15.27 -24.45
CA LYS A 387 -5.98 14.74 -25.08
C LYS A 387 -6.26 13.26 -24.88
N MET A 388 -5.62 12.60 -23.93
CA MET A 388 -5.94 11.18 -23.74
C MET A 388 -7.12 10.98 -22.79
N ASN A 389 -8.29 10.64 -23.34
CA ASN A 389 -9.41 10.13 -22.57
C ASN A 389 -9.15 8.66 -22.23
N ILE A 390 -8.97 8.38 -20.96
CA ILE A 390 -8.78 7.02 -20.47
C ILE A 390 -10.14 6.42 -20.14
N ASN A 391 -10.44 5.29 -20.77
CA ASN A 391 -11.62 4.51 -20.42
C ASN A 391 -11.26 3.54 -19.28
N SER A 392 -11.84 3.79 -18.12
CA SER A 392 -11.61 2.99 -16.91
C SER A 392 -12.88 2.21 -16.55
N THR A 393 -12.95 0.95 -16.95
CA THR A 393 -14.10 0.09 -16.64
C THR A 393 -14.27 -0.11 -15.14
N CYS A 394 -13.17 -0.13 -14.39
CA CYS A 394 -13.19 -0.24 -12.93
C CYS A 394 -13.86 0.93 -12.20
N LEU A 395 -14.10 2.05 -12.90
CA LEU A 395 -14.75 3.25 -12.33
C LEU A 395 -16.24 3.36 -12.70
N ARG A 396 -16.83 2.36 -13.33
CA ARG A 396 -18.22 2.38 -13.81
C ARG A 396 -19.21 1.90 -12.76
#